data_4882386300b95e2d61ff86751e321f75
#
_entry.id   4882386300b95e2d61ff86751e321f75
#
_cell.length_a   1.000
_cell.length_b   1.000
_cell.length_c   1.000
_cell.angle_alpha   90.00
_cell.angle_beta   90.00
_cell.angle_gamma   90.00
#
_symmetry.space_group_name_H-M   'P 1'
#
loop_
_entity.id
_entity.type
_entity.pdbx_description
1 polymer ?
#
loop_
_entity_poly.entity_id
_entity_poly.type
_entity_poly.pdbx_seq_one_letter_code
_entity_poly.pdbx_strand_id
1 'polypeptide(L)'
;EWKDGLLPRVFRDLALLSKTKKNSKWIVLDGIINAEWIESMSTVMDDNEMLTLASNERIPLTASMRLVFEISHLRNSTPATVSRAGIIYINETDIGWAPYRDKWVLSHDDTKERDYLDVLFDKYVPTIMDFWERSMKSVVPMMDIATIQTICRLLDGLLTEESCPPGSPSGLYEKFFVFACIWAFGGNLPSDGRIDYRTSFSNWWKKEVPFEIEDNGSVFDYFLDETQEFVPWTTIVPELKNSREMLFSQLSVETADTIRLTYLMNLYVKHRKLVLFVGTAGTGKTNVM
;
A
#
# COMPACT_ATOMS: atom_id res chain seq x y z
N GLU A 1 1.48 35.68 29.08
CA GLU A 1 0.13 35.12 29.14
C GLU A 1 0.15 33.66 28.75
N TRP A 2 -0.35 32.76 29.62
CA TRP A 2 -0.36 31.32 29.36
C TRP A 2 -1.37 30.97 28.28
N LYS A 3 -0.94 30.19 27.25
CA LYS A 3 -1.83 29.68 26.21
C LYS A 3 -1.75 28.17 26.19
N ASP A 4 -2.90 27.50 26.30
CA ASP A 4 -2.97 26.05 26.23
C ASP A 4 -2.61 25.49 24.85
N GLY A 5 -1.83 24.40 24.87
CA GLY A 5 -1.64 23.56 23.70
C GLY A 5 -2.85 22.67 23.42
N LEU A 6 -2.73 21.81 22.39
CA LEU A 6 -3.80 20.89 22.00
C LEU A 6 -4.12 19.87 23.09
N LEU A 7 -3.10 19.24 23.65
CA LEU A 7 -3.25 18.14 24.62
C LEU A 7 -4.00 18.55 25.89
N PRO A 8 -3.67 19.65 26.59
CA PRO A 8 -4.44 20.12 27.75
C PRO A 8 -5.91 20.37 27.45
N ARG A 9 -6.23 20.91 26.26
CA ARG A 9 -7.62 21.13 25.85
C ARG A 9 -8.37 19.81 25.73
N VAL A 10 -7.80 18.85 25.01
CA VAL A 10 -8.39 17.51 24.84
C VAL A 10 -8.63 16.83 26.19
N PHE A 11 -7.65 16.90 27.10
CA PHE A 11 -7.78 16.33 28.44
C PHE A 11 -8.93 16.97 29.22
N ARG A 12 -9.06 18.31 29.21
CA ARG A 12 -10.18 18.99 29.89
C ARG A 12 -11.53 18.62 29.30
N ASP A 13 -11.63 18.64 27.98
CA ASP A 13 -12.89 18.33 27.28
C ASP A 13 -13.34 16.91 27.60
N LEU A 14 -12.42 15.95 27.56
CA LEU A 14 -12.71 14.56 27.88
C LEU A 14 -13.00 14.35 29.38
N ALA A 15 -12.32 15.05 30.26
CA ALA A 15 -12.60 15.01 31.67
C ALA A 15 -14.00 15.57 32.02
N LEU A 16 -14.43 16.64 31.34
CA LEU A 16 -15.78 17.17 31.46
C LEU A 16 -16.83 16.20 30.91
N LEU A 17 -16.58 15.62 29.74
CA LEU A 17 -17.47 14.60 29.13
C LEU A 17 -17.56 13.33 29.99
N SER A 18 -16.53 13.01 30.74
CA SER A 18 -16.52 11.84 31.64
C SER A 18 -17.50 11.96 32.81
N LYS A 19 -17.88 13.18 33.18
CA LYS A 19 -18.90 13.42 34.22
C LYS A 19 -20.30 13.07 33.76
N THR A 20 -20.55 13.14 32.45
CA THR A 20 -21.88 12.94 31.84
C THR A 20 -22.04 11.60 31.13
N LYS A 21 -20.97 11.06 30.56
CA LYS A 21 -20.97 9.80 29.81
C LYS A 21 -19.92 8.83 30.35
N LYS A 22 -20.38 7.67 30.82
CA LYS A 22 -19.51 6.60 31.37
C LYS A 22 -18.73 5.81 30.31
N ASN A 23 -18.90 6.12 29.02
CA ASN A 23 -18.22 5.40 27.95
C ASN A 23 -16.71 5.61 28.01
N SER A 24 -15.96 4.57 27.68
CA SER A 24 -14.50 4.61 27.56
C SER A 24 -14.06 5.64 26.49
N LYS A 25 -13.06 6.44 26.81
CA LYS A 25 -12.50 7.48 25.94
C LYS A 25 -11.01 7.22 25.77
N TRP A 26 -10.56 7.13 24.54
CA TRP A 26 -9.16 6.89 24.22
C TRP A 26 -8.53 8.16 23.67
N ILE A 27 -7.38 8.53 24.21
CA ILE A 27 -6.50 9.57 23.67
C ILE A 27 -5.36 8.82 22.98
N VAL A 28 -5.40 8.80 21.66
CA VAL A 28 -4.40 8.12 20.86
C VAL A 28 -3.37 9.14 20.40
N LEU A 29 -2.10 8.88 20.70
CA LEU A 29 -0.95 9.67 20.30
C LEU A 29 -0.17 8.83 19.28
N ASP A 30 -0.42 9.09 18.00
CA ASP A 30 0.24 8.46 16.87
C ASP A 30 1.46 9.29 16.47
N GLY A 31 2.65 8.71 16.57
CA GLY A 31 3.88 9.37 16.18
C GLY A 31 5.10 8.91 16.97
N ILE A 32 6.25 9.50 16.63
CA ILE A 32 7.52 9.16 17.25
C ILE A 32 7.58 9.76 18.68
N ILE A 33 7.88 8.93 19.67
CA ILE A 33 8.20 9.40 21.02
C ILE A 33 9.55 10.12 20.99
N ASN A 34 9.55 11.35 21.51
CA ASN A 34 10.76 12.12 21.78
C ASN A 34 10.81 12.41 23.29
N ALA A 35 11.99 12.26 23.90
CA ALA A 35 12.21 12.50 25.32
C ALA A 35 11.69 13.89 25.78
N GLU A 36 11.85 14.93 24.95
CA GLU A 36 11.46 16.30 25.30
C GLU A 36 9.97 16.45 25.67
N TRP A 37 9.07 15.82 24.92
CA TRP A 37 7.63 15.97 25.21
C TRP A 37 7.08 14.85 26.08
N ILE A 38 7.62 13.62 25.98
CA ILE A 38 7.10 12.49 26.77
C ILE A 38 7.42 12.63 28.25
N GLU A 39 8.54 13.26 28.60
CA GLU A 39 8.88 13.53 30.02
C GLU A 39 7.87 14.46 30.68
N SER A 40 7.29 15.40 29.94
CA SER A 40 6.21 16.27 30.43
C SER A 40 4.94 15.50 30.80
N MET A 41 4.79 14.27 30.26
CA MET A 41 3.66 13.38 30.55
C MET A 41 3.96 12.34 31.61
N SER A 42 5.14 12.38 32.23
CA SER A 42 5.54 11.40 33.23
C SER A 42 4.53 11.28 34.38
N THR A 43 3.94 12.39 34.84
CA THR A 43 2.94 12.42 35.91
C THR A 43 1.57 11.85 35.50
N VAL A 44 1.26 11.82 34.21
CA VAL A 44 0.05 11.18 33.64
C VAL A 44 0.23 9.67 33.58
N MET A 45 1.46 9.23 33.27
CA MET A 45 1.82 7.83 33.12
C MET A 45 2.12 7.14 34.44
N ASP A 46 2.31 7.90 35.53
CA ASP A 46 2.50 7.41 36.90
C ASP A 46 1.16 7.13 37.59
N ASP A 47 1.23 6.50 38.74
CA ASP A 47 0.09 6.21 39.64
C ASP A 47 -0.74 7.47 39.99
N ASN A 48 -0.17 8.65 39.84
CA ASN A 48 -0.87 9.91 40.08
C ASN A 48 -1.94 10.22 39.03
N GLU A 49 -1.81 9.68 37.81
CA GLU A 49 -2.74 9.85 36.69
C GLU A 49 -3.17 11.32 36.44
N MET A 50 -2.22 12.27 36.56
CA MET A 50 -2.48 13.70 36.44
C MET A 50 -1.54 14.39 35.45
N LEU A 51 -2.12 15.10 34.48
CA LEU A 51 -1.38 16.00 33.58
C LEU A 51 -1.09 17.31 34.37
N THR A 52 0.18 17.56 34.64
CA THR A 52 0.63 18.80 35.30
C THR A 52 1.14 19.77 34.22
N LEU A 53 0.54 20.93 34.12
CA LEU A 53 0.95 21.98 33.21
C LEU A 53 2.03 22.88 33.83
N ALA A 54 2.78 23.60 32.99
CA ALA A 54 3.75 24.58 33.45
C ALA A 54 3.10 25.77 34.24
N SER A 55 1.78 25.96 34.08
CA SER A 55 0.96 26.88 34.92
C SER A 55 0.65 26.36 36.31
N ASN A 56 1.19 25.19 36.71
CA ASN A 56 0.84 24.45 37.93
C ASN A 56 -0.62 23.92 37.97
N GLU A 57 -1.39 24.05 36.94
CA GLU A 57 -2.69 23.40 36.84
C GLU A 57 -2.51 21.89 36.67
N ARG A 58 -3.38 21.14 37.34
CA ARG A 58 -3.39 19.66 37.30
C ARG A 58 -4.71 19.17 36.75
N ILE A 59 -4.65 18.42 35.66
CA ILE A 59 -5.82 17.84 34.98
C ILE A 59 -5.80 16.32 35.20
N PRO A 60 -6.81 15.73 35.90
CA PRO A 60 -6.80 14.30 36.16
C PRO A 60 -7.17 13.48 34.92
N LEU A 61 -6.52 12.34 34.76
CA LEU A 61 -6.94 11.27 33.90
C LEU A 61 -8.06 10.51 34.60
N THR A 62 -9.28 10.62 34.12
CA THR A 62 -10.43 9.98 34.77
C THR A 62 -10.47 8.49 34.49
N ALA A 63 -11.16 7.70 35.33
CA ALA A 63 -11.28 6.25 35.18
C ALA A 63 -11.85 5.78 33.82
N SER A 64 -12.54 6.66 33.12
CA SER A 64 -13.06 6.38 31.75
C SER A 64 -12.11 6.78 30.63
N MET A 65 -11.01 7.45 30.93
CA MET A 65 -10.00 7.85 29.94
C MET A 65 -8.87 6.83 29.86
N ARG A 66 -8.33 6.64 28.67
CA ARG A 66 -7.16 5.79 28.41
C ARG A 66 -6.21 6.53 27.49
N LEU A 67 -4.92 6.44 27.81
CA LEU A 67 -3.85 6.97 26.98
C LEU A 67 -3.22 5.83 26.20
N VAL A 68 -3.15 5.97 24.89
CA VAL A 68 -2.60 4.98 23.97
C VAL A 68 -1.54 5.65 23.13
N PHE A 69 -0.36 5.06 23.03
CA PHE A 69 0.71 5.50 22.16
C PHE A 69 0.85 4.49 21.03
N GLU A 70 0.83 4.97 19.80
CA GLU A 70 1.13 4.19 18.61
C GLU A 70 2.50 4.63 18.08
N ILE A 71 3.49 3.74 18.17
CA ILE A 71 4.88 4.09 17.93
C ILE A 71 5.61 2.98 17.19
N SER A 72 6.59 3.34 16.38
CA SER A 72 7.41 2.37 15.64
C SER A 72 8.55 1.77 16.49
N HIS A 73 9.08 2.51 17.46
CA HIS A 73 10.19 2.08 18.30
C HIS A 73 10.34 2.93 19.56
N LEU A 74 11.02 2.38 20.56
CA LEU A 74 11.30 3.02 21.86
C LEU A 74 12.74 3.56 21.99
N ARG A 75 13.50 3.69 20.90
CA ARG A 75 14.93 4.06 20.95
C ARG A 75 15.20 5.41 21.59
N ASN A 76 14.25 6.35 21.46
CA ASN A 76 14.37 7.72 21.99
C ASN A 76 13.66 7.88 23.33
N SER A 77 13.20 6.81 23.96
CA SER A 77 12.52 6.84 25.26
C SER A 77 13.50 6.62 26.39
N THR A 78 13.28 7.31 27.50
CA THR A 78 14.06 7.05 28.73
C THR A 78 13.62 5.74 29.39
N PRO A 79 14.50 5.04 30.13
CA PRO A 79 14.12 3.86 30.89
C PRO A 79 12.93 4.10 31.82
N ALA A 80 12.83 5.31 32.38
CA ALA A 80 11.75 5.72 33.25
C ALA A 80 10.40 5.76 32.52
N THR A 81 10.36 6.23 31.29
CA THR A 81 9.17 6.22 30.44
C THR A 81 8.75 4.79 30.10
N VAL A 82 9.72 3.96 29.71
CA VAL A 82 9.46 2.55 29.34
C VAL A 82 8.89 1.75 30.52
N SER A 83 9.40 1.98 31.76
CA SER A 83 8.93 1.26 32.92
C SER A 83 7.50 1.60 33.37
N ARG A 84 6.97 2.75 32.90
CA ARG A 84 5.59 3.21 33.20
C ARG A 84 4.59 2.77 32.13
N ALA A 85 5.05 2.30 30.99
CA ALA A 85 4.20 1.93 29.87
C ALA A 85 3.93 0.42 29.85
N GLY A 86 2.68 0.04 29.64
CA GLY A 86 2.34 -1.33 29.23
C GLY A 86 2.63 -1.48 27.75
N ILE A 87 3.62 -2.28 27.38
CA ILE A 87 4.08 -2.42 26.00
C ILE A 87 3.45 -3.65 25.37
N ILE A 88 2.79 -3.43 24.23
CA ILE A 88 2.33 -4.50 23.34
C ILE A 88 3.09 -4.34 22.02
N TYR A 89 3.90 -5.33 21.68
CA TYR A 89 4.61 -5.35 20.40
C TYR A 89 3.79 -6.13 19.38
N ILE A 90 3.59 -5.53 18.20
CA ILE A 90 2.83 -6.13 17.11
C ILE A 90 3.79 -6.32 15.94
N ASN A 91 4.03 -7.58 15.55
CA ASN A 91 4.79 -7.92 14.35
C ASN A 91 3.90 -7.75 13.10
N GLU A 92 4.54 -7.55 11.96
CA GLU A 92 3.86 -7.57 10.65
C GLU A 92 3.13 -8.90 10.43
N THR A 93 3.71 -10.00 10.90
CA THR A 93 3.15 -11.36 10.78
C THR A 93 1.98 -11.66 11.71
N ASP A 94 1.80 -10.89 12.79
CA ASP A 94 0.74 -11.16 13.78
C ASP A 94 -0.65 -10.91 13.19
N ILE A 95 -0.78 -9.90 12.34
CA ILE A 95 -2.03 -9.57 11.65
C ILE A 95 -1.99 -10.10 10.21
N GLY A 96 -0.83 -9.99 9.54
CA GLY A 96 -0.63 -10.37 8.16
C GLY A 96 -1.47 -9.52 7.18
N TRP A 97 -1.61 -10.01 5.97
CA TRP A 97 -2.32 -9.33 4.88
C TRP A 97 -3.79 -9.78 4.71
N ALA A 98 -4.15 -10.95 5.24
CA ALA A 98 -5.47 -11.55 5.02
C ALA A 98 -6.64 -10.64 5.45
N PRO A 99 -6.63 -9.96 6.61
CA PRO A 99 -7.73 -9.07 6.99
C PRO A 99 -7.96 -7.91 6.01
N TYR A 100 -6.90 -7.43 5.36
CA TYR A 100 -7.03 -6.41 4.32
C TYR A 100 -7.70 -6.97 3.07
N ARG A 101 -7.26 -8.15 2.59
CA ARG A 101 -7.88 -8.88 1.48
C ARG A 101 -9.36 -9.12 1.75
N ASP A 102 -9.69 -9.67 2.91
CA ASP A 102 -11.06 -10.01 3.29
C ASP A 102 -11.98 -8.79 3.29
N LYS A 103 -11.50 -7.67 3.87
CA LYS A 103 -12.23 -6.40 3.84
C LYS A 103 -12.47 -5.92 2.40
N TRP A 104 -11.46 -6.02 1.54
CA TRP A 104 -11.56 -5.58 0.15
C TRP A 104 -12.52 -6.49 -0.63
N VAL A 105 -12.42 -7.79 -0.51
CA VAL A 105 -13.36 -8.75 -1.14
C VAL A 105 -14.78 -8.49 -0.67
N LEU A 106 -15.00 -8.30 0.62
CA LEU A 106 -16.33 -8.00 1.18
C LEU A 106 -16.91 -6.66 0.73
N SER A 107 -16.10 -5.76 0.20
CA SER A 107 -16.59 -4.47 -0.34
C SER A 107 -17.27 -4.59 -1.71
N HIS A 108 -17.14 -5.71 -2.40
CA HIS A 108 -17.85 -5.98 -3.65
C HIS A 108 -19.30 -6.44 -3.35
N ASP A 109 -20.24 -6.01 -4.16
CA ASP A 109 -21.66 -6.30 -3.91
C ASP A 109 -22.06 -7.72 -4.36
N ASP A 110 -21.50 -8.22 -5.46
CA ASP A 110 -21.81 -9.54 -6.01
C ASP A 110 -21.12 -10.66 -5.22
N THR A 111 -21.92 -11.60 -4.72
CA THR A 111 -21.42 -12.76 -3.96
C THR A 111 -20.56 -13.70 -4.82
N LYS A 112 -20.90 -13.88 -6.10
CA LYS A 112 -20.12 -14.74 -7.00
C LYS A 112 -18.75 -14.14 -7.29
N GLU A 113 -18.69 -12.83 -7.46
CA GLU A 113 -17.43 -12.10 -7.63
C GLU A 113 -16.54 -12.28 -6.40
N ARG A 114 -17.09 -12.15 -5.21
CA ARG A 114 -16.36 -12.41 -3.95
C ARG A 114 -15.78 -13.82 -3.92
N ASP A 115 -16.60 -14.82 -4.23
CA ASP A 115 -16.17 -16.22 -4.25
C ASP A 115 -15.04 -16.45 -5.28
N TYR A 116 -15.13 -15.85 -6.45
CA TYR A 116 -14.08 -15.96 -7.47
C TYR A 116 -12.77 -15.28 -6.99
N LEU A 117 -12.87 -14.09 -6.44
CA LEU A 117 -11.70 -13.35 -5.94
C LEU A 117 -11.02 -14.09 -4.78
N ASP A 118 -11.77 -14.63 -3.83
CA ASP A 118 -11.22 -15.42 -2.72
C ASP A 118 -10.44 -16.63 -3.24
N VAL A 119 -11.02 -17.38 -4.16
CA VAL A 119 -10.35 -18.55 -4.78
C VAL A 119 -9.07 -18.13 -5.50
N LEU A 120 -9.08 -16.99 -6.20
CA LEU A 120 -7.91 -16.50 -6.94
C LEU A 120 -6.79 -16.04 -6.00
N PHE A 121 -7.12 -15.34 -4.90
CA PHE A 121 -6.13 -14.99 -3.88
C PHE A 121 -5.47 -16.23 -3.28
N ASP A 122 -6.26 -17.22 -2.90
CA ASP A 122 -5.75 -18.46 -2.29
C ASP A 122 -4.93 -19.31 -3.29
N LYS A 123 -5.29 -19.27 -4.57
CA LYS A 123 -4.60 -20.00 -5.64
C LYS A 123 -3.23 -19.43 -5.97
N TYR A 124 -3.12 -18.11 -6.10
CA TYR A 124 -1.94 -17.47 -6.68
C TYR A 124 -1.01 -16.85 -5.65
N VAL A 125 -1.56 -16.10 -4.71
CA VAL A 125 -0.75 -15.22 -3.84
C VAL A 125 0.26 -15.97 -2.98
N PRO A 126 -0.07 -17.06 -2.26
CA PRO A 126 0.88 -17.74 -1.40
C PRO A 126 2.10 -18.28 -2.16
N THR A 127 1.88 -18.85 -3.33
CA THR A 127 2.96 -19.42 -4.17
C THR A 127 3.89 -18.33 -4.69
N ILE A 128 3.32 -17.20 -5.14
CA ILE A 128 4.11 -16.08 -5.65
C ILE A 128 4.90 -15.43 -4.51
N MET A 129 4.29 -15.22 -3.34
CA MET A 129 4.93 -14.66 -2.15
C MET A 129 6.14 -15.50 -1.72
N ASP A 130 5.96 -16.81 -1.58
CA ASP A 130 7.02 -17.73 -1.17
C ASP A 130 8.22 -17.68 -2.14
N PHE A 131 7.97 -17.67 -3.44
CA PHE A 131 9.03 -17.50 -4.42
C PHE A 131 9.68 -16.13 -4.34
N TRP A 132 8.89 -15.08 -4.20
CA TRP A 132 9.35 -13.70 -4.17
C TRP A 132 10.28 -13.45 -2.97
N GLU A 133 9.89 -13.87 -1.78
CA GLU A 133 10.69 -13.74 -0.56
C GLU A 133 12.04 -14.47 -0.65
N ARG A 134 12.04 -15.67 -1.24
CA ARG A 134 13.24 -16.49 -1.34
C ARG A 134 14.22 -16.06 -2.42
N SER A 135 13.71 -15.53 -3.52
CA SER A 135 14.49 -15.42 -4.76
C SER A 135 14.60 -14.01 -5.33
N MET A 136 13.77 -13.06 -4.88
CA MET A 136 13.68 -11.74 -5.48
C MET A 136 14.23 -10.65 -4.57
N LYS A 137 14.71 -9.55 -5.19
CA LYS A 137 15.09 -8.32 -4.48
C LYS A 137 14.46 -7.13 -5.20
N SER A 138 13.65 -6.38 -4.49
CA SER A 138 13.05 -5.15 -5.02
C SER A 138 13.95 -3.94 -4.83
N VAL A 139 13.72 -2.92 -5.65
CA VAL A 139 14.37 -1.61 -5.52
C VAL A 139 13.94 -0.90 -4.24
N VAL A 140 12.66 -1.04 -3.88
CA VAL A 140 12.08 -0.45 -2.67
C VAL A 140 11.66 -1.59 -1.75
N PRO A 141 11.98 -1.54 -0.44
CA PRO A 141 11.48 -2.52 0.51
C PRO A 141 9.95 -2.61 0.44
N MET A 142 9.44 -3.81 0.23
CA MET A 142 8.02 -4.07 0.14
C MET A 142 7.57 -4.97 1.30
N MET A 143 6.51 -4.54 1.97
CA MET A 143 5.79 -5.37 2.93
C MET A 143 4.68 -6.15 2.20
N ASP A 144 4.36 -7.34 2.67
CA ASP A 144 3.32 -8.19 2.06
C ASP A 144 2.00 -7.47 1.89
N ILE A 145 1.58 -6.75 2.92
CA ILE A 145 0.34 -5.97 2.89
C ILE A 145 0.36 -4.91 1.77
N ALA A 146 1.52 -4.29 1.48
CA ALA A 146 1.63 -3.30 0.41
C ALA A 146 1.49 -3.95 -0.97
N THR A 147 1.99 -5.17 -1.13
CA THR A 147 1.81 -5.96 -2.36
C THR A 147 0.35 -6.32 -2.58
N ILE A 148 -0.33 -6.80 -1.54
CA ILE A 148 -1.77 -7.12 -1.60
C ILE A 148 -2.60 -5.87 -1.87
N GLN A 149 -2.27 -4.74 -1.23
CA GLN A 149 -2.91 -3.46 -1.55
C GLN A 149 -2.72 -3.05 -3.00
N THR A 150 -1.57 -3.35 -3.59
CA THR A 150 -1.29 -3.07 -5.00
C THR A 150 -2.15 -3.94 -5.91
N ILE A 151 -2.30 -5.25 -5.61
CA ILE A 151 -3.21 -6.15 -6.33
C ILE A 151 -4.64 -5.59 -6.29
N CYS A 152 -5.16 -5.32 -5.09
CA CYS A 152 -6.52 -4.81 -4.91
C CYS A 152 -6.76 -3.50 -5.69
N ARG A 153 -5.79 -2.57 -5.64
CA ARG A 153 -5.90 -1.28 -6.33
C ARG A 153 -5.84 -1.40 -7.86
N LEU A 154 -5.04 -2.34 -8.37
CA LEU A 154 -5.02 -2.66 -9.80
C LEU A 154 -6.35 -3.27 -10.21
N LEU A 155 -6.89 -4.19 -9.43
CA LEU A 155 -8.19 -4.79 -9.67
C LEU A 155 -9.33 -3.77 -9.59
N ASP A 156 -9.31 -2.81 -8.64
CA ASP A 156 -10.25 -1.69 -8.61
C ASP A 156 -10.30 -0.93 -9.96
N GLY A 157 -9.15 -0.82 -10.63
CA GLY A 157 -9.03 -0.15 -11.93
C GLY A 157 -9.37 -1.03 -13.13
N LEU A 158 -9.24 -2.34 -13.01
CA LEU A 158 -9.42 -3.31 -14.08
C LEU A 158 -10.83 -3.90 -14.10
N LEU A 159 -11.42 -4.18 -12.92
CA LEU A 159 -12.75 -4.75 -12.78
C LEU A 159 -13.80 -3.63 -12.82
N THR A 160 -14.06 -3.09 -13.99
CA THR A 160 -15.10 -2.07 -14.21
C THR A 160 -16.34 -2.71 -14.86
N GLU A 161 -17.49 -2.04 -14.80
CA GLU A 161 -18.70 -2.52 -15.47
C GLU A 161 -18.53 -2.70 -16.98
N GLU A 162 -17.58 -1.96 -17.60
CA GLU A 162 -17.27 -2.06 -19.03
C GLU A 162 -16.38 -3.27 -19.34
N SER A 163 -15.34 -3.51 -18.53
CA SER A 163 -14.35 -4.57 -18.76
C SER A 163 -14.77 -5.92 -18.18
N CYS A 164 -15.50 -5.91 -17.06
CA CYS A 164 -15.95 -7.09 -16.35
C CYS A 164 -17.38 -6.90 -15.83
N PRO A 165 -18.40 -6.95 -16.70
CA PRO A 165 -19.79 -6.76 -16.28
C PRO A 165 -20.24 -7.83 -15.29
N PRO A 166 -21.24 -7.54 -14.42
CA PRO A 166 -21.77 -8.50 -13.47
C PRO A 166 -22.20 -9.81 -14.15
N GLY A 167 -21.75 -10.94 -13.59
CA GLY A 167 -22.03 -12.27 -14.15
C GLY A 167 -21.03 -12.74 -15.20
N SER A 168 -19.91 -12.05 -15.38
CA SER A 168 -18.79 -12.48 -16.20
C SER A 168 -18.25 -13.84 -15.76
N PRO A 169 -17.68 -14.65 -16.67
CA PRO A 169 -17.13 -15.95 -16.34
C PRO A 169 -15.89 -15.82 -15.42
N SER A 170 -15.66 -16.79 -14.55
CA SER A 170 -14.53 -16.83 -13.62
C SER A 170 -13.16 -16.68 -14.32
N GLY A 171 -13.02 -17.22 -15.54
CA GLY A 171 -11.79 -17.09 -16.31
C GLY A 171 -11.43 -15.65 -16.68
N LEU A 172 -12.40 -14.76 -16.78
CA LEU A 172 -12.15 -13.34 -17.02
C LEU A 172 -11.56 -12.67 -15.77
N TYR A 173 -12.14 -12.93 -14.61
CA TYR A 173 -11.58 -12.47 -13.33
C TYR A 173 -10.15 -12.99 -13.14
N GLU A 174 -9.89 -14.22 -13.55
CA GLU A 174 -8.57 -14.82 -13.47
C GLU A 174 -7.53 -14.09 -14.36
N LYS A 175 -7.90 -13.70 -15.58
CA LYS A 175 -7.02 -12.91 -16.46
C LYS A 175 -6.63 -11.58 -15.83
N PHE A 176 -7.59 -10.82 -15.29
CA PHE A 176 -7.33 -9.56 -14.62
C PHE A 176 -6.51 -9.75 -13.34
N PHE A 177 -6.79 -10.81 -12.58
CA PHE A 177 -6.08 -11.14 -11.36
C PHE A 177 -4.61 -11.48 -11.63
N VAL A 178 -4.35 -12.28 -12.63
CA VAL A 178 -3.00 -12.66 -13.10
C VAL A 178 -2.22 -11.41 -13.53
N PHE A 179 -2.83 -10.54 -14.32
CA PHE A 179 -2.22 -9.27 -14.69
C PHE A 179 -1.87 -8.41 -13.46
N ALA A 180 -2.80 -8.28 -12.53
CA ALA A 180 -2.57 -7.53 -11.29
C ALA A 180 -1.44 -8.14 -10.45
N CYS A 181 -1.34 -9.46 -10.34
CA CYS A 181 -0.25 -10.15 -9.63
C CYS A 181 1.10 -9.90 -10.29
N ILE A 182 1.20 -10.02 -11.63
CA ILE A 182 2.44 -9.77 -12.36
C ILE A 182 2.99 -8.38 -12.04
N TRP A 183 2.15 -7.36 -12.06
CA TRP A 183 2.57 -5.98 -11.80
C TRP A 183 2.76 -5.65 -10.32
N ALA A 184 1.98 -6.25 -9.43
CA ALA A 184 2.13 -6.03 -7.99
C ALA A 184 3.45 -6.60 -7.44
N PHE A 185 3.81 -7.81 -7.85
CA PHE A 185 5.04 -8.45 -7.43
C PHE A 185 6.24 -8.04 -8.29
N GLY A 186 6.06 -7.96 -9.59
CA GLY A 186 7.14 -7.77 -10.55
C GLY A 186 7.43 -6.32 -10.93
N GLY A 187 6.48 -5.41 -10.77
CA GLY A 187 6.62 -4.01 -11.18
C GLY A 187 7.76 -3.26 -10.47
N ASN A 188 8.16 -3.72 -9.30
CA ASN A 188 9.23 -3.14 -8.47
C ASN A 188 10.58 -3.87 -8.58
N LEU A 189 10.69 -4.84 -9.48
CA LEU A 189 11.91 -5.59 -9.71
C LEU A 189 12.86 -4.85 -10.66
N PRO A 190 14.17 -4.74 -10.33
CA PRO A 190 15.15 -4.16 -11.24
C PRO A 190 15.50 -5.10 -12.39
N SER A 191 15.80 -4.51 -13.55
CA SER A 191 16.25 -5.21 -14.75
C SER A 191 17.63 -4.74 -15.23
N ASP A 192 18.23 -3.76 -14.55
CA ASP A 192 19.47 -3.07 -14.95
C ASP A 192 20.70 -3.44 -14.09
N GLY A 193 20.55 -4.41 -13.21
CA GLY A 193 21.62 -4.88 -12.31
C GLY A 193 22.43 -6.05 -12.86
N ARG A 194 23.31 -6.62 -12.00
CA ARG A 194 24.03 -7.87 -12.30
C ARG A 194 23.09 -9.07 -12.50
N ILE A 195 21.92 -9.00 -11.90
CA ILE A 195 20.86 -10.02 -11.98
C ILE A 195 19.62 -9.30 -12.51
N ASP A 196 19.10 -9.77 -13.62
CA ASP A 196 17.82 -9.34 -14.14
C ASP A 196 16.69 -10.10 -13.41
N TYR A 197 16.18 -9.47 -12.35
CA TYR A 197 15.11 -10.07 -11.56
C TYR A 197 13.78 -10.13 -12.31
N ARG A 198 13.52 -9.23 -13.26
CA ARG A 198 12.29 -9.29 -14.10
C ARG A 198 12.31 -10.53 -14.99
N THR A 199 13.40 -10.79 -15.68
CA THR A 199 13.55 -12.01 -16.49
C THR A 199 13.46 -13.25 -15.62
N SER A 200 14.11 -13.26 -14.45
CA SER A 200 14.05 -14.39 -13.51
C SER A 200 12.62 -14.66 -13.03
N PHE A 201 11.86 -13.62 -12.70
CA PHE A 201 10.45 -13.72 -12.31
C PHE A 201 9.58 -14.22 -13.46
N SER A 202 9.76 -13.68 -14.67
CA SER A 202 9.03 -14.11 -15.86
C SER A 202 9.23 -15.59 -16.18
N ASN A 203 10.49 -16.07 -16.12
CA ASN A 203 10.82 -17.48 -16.38
C ASN A 203 10.21 -18.41 -15.32
N TRP A 204 10.26 -18.00 -14.06
CA TRP A 204 9.62 -18.75 -12.99
C TRP A 204 8.10 -18.79 -13.17
N TRP A 205 7.48 -17.62 -13.48
CA TRP A 205 6.05 -17.52 -13.69
C TRP A 205 5.56 -18.50 -14.76
N LYS A 206 6.18 -18.49 -15.93
CA LYS A 206 5.83 -19.37 -17.05
C LYS A 206 5.95 -20.85 -16.72
N LYS A 207 6.83 -21.20 -15.78
CA LYS A 207 7.08 -22.59 -15.41
C LYS A 207 6.16 -23.08 -14.30
N GLU A 208 5.92 -22.27 -13.28
CA GLU A 208 5.31 -22.71 -12.01
C GLU A 208 3.86 -22.22 -11.84
N VAL A 209 3.47 -21.09 -12.50
CA VAL A 209 2.13 -20.56 -12.35
C VAL A 209 1.20 -21.21 -13.38
N PRO A 210 0.06 -21.79 -12.94
CA PRO A 210 -0.86 -22.54 -13.82
C PRO A 210 -1.75 -21.60 -14.64
N PHE A 211 -1.15 -20.64 -15.33
CA PHE A 211 -1.80 -19.72 -16.25
C PHE A 211 -0.86 -19.40 -17.40
N GLU A 212 -1.24 -19.80 -18.61
CA GLU A 212 -0.43 -19.64 -19.81
C GLU A 212 -0.63 -18.23 -20.39
N ILE A 213 0.47 -17.48 -20.51
CA ILE A 213 0.60 -16.29 -21.34
C ILE A 213 1.46 -16.70 -22.54
N GLU A 214 1.23 -16.14 -23.69
CA GLU A 214 2.01 -16.46 -24.90
C GLU A 214 3.53 -16.51 -24.63
N ASP A 215 4.20 -17.49 -25.21
CA ASP A 215 5.59 -17.83 -24.88
C ASP A 215 6.64 -16.89 -25.51
N ASN A 216 6.20 -15.92 -26.31
CA ASN A 216 7.05 -15.00 -27.06
C ASN A 216 7.35 -13.71 -26.26
N GLY A 217 8.25 -13.78 -25.26
CA GLY A 217 8.67 -12.60 -24.53
C GLY A 217 8.54 -12.74 -23.00
N SER A 218 8.58 -11.64 -22.28
CA SER A 218 8.40 -11.58 -20.85
C SER A 218 6.91 -11.46 -20.50
N VAL A 219 6.49 -11.95 -19.32
CA VAL A 219 5.12 -11.75 -18.82
C VAL A 219 4.76 -10.27 -18.67
N PHE A 220 5.75 -9.37 -18.60
CA PHE A 220 5.57 -7.92 -18.56
C PHE A 220 5.30 -7.28 -19.91
N ASP A 221 5.43 -8.02 -21.01
CA ASP A 221 5.29 -7.50 -22.37
C ASP A 221 3.87 -7.52 -22.87
N TYR A 222 2.92 -8.00 -22.05
CA TYR A 222 1.53 -8.17 -22.40
C TYR A 222 0.59 -7.32 -21.55
N PHE A 223 -0.55 -6.96 -22.11
CA PHE A 223 -1.68 -6.35 -21.43
C PHE A 223 -2.99 -6.97 -21.91
N LEU A 224 -4.08 -6.70 -21.20
CA LEU A 224 -5.42 -7.12 -21.61
C LEU A 224 -6.05 -6.03 -22.48
N ASP A 225 -6.39 -6.36 -23.71
CA ASP A 225 -7.05 -5.47 -24.67
C ASP A 225 -8.57 -5.37 -24.40
N GLU A 226 -9.28 -4.66 -25.30
CA GLU A 226 -10.74 -4.51 -25.23
C GLU A 226 -11.48 -5.85 -25.43
N THR A 227 -10.86 -6.83 -26.07
CA THR A 227 -11.39 -8.20 -26.22
C THR A 227 -11.07 -9.11 -25.03
N GLN A 228 -10.37 -8.56 -24.02
CA GLN A 228 -9.96 -9.23 -22.80
C GLN A 228 -8.97 -10.39 -23.06
N GLU A 229 -8.19 -10.27 -24.12
CA GLU A 229 -7.09 -11.17 -24.43
C GLU A 229 -5.73 -10.51 -24.17
N PHE A 230 -4.73 -11.34 -23.82
CA PHE A 230 -3.37 -10.87 -23.63
C PHE A 230 -2.73 -10.54 -24.99
N VAL A 231 -2.45 -9.27 -25.21
CA VAL A 231 -1.78 -8.78 -26.42
C VAL A 231 -0.49 -8.04 -26.07
N PRO A 232 0.54 -8.08 -26.94
CA PRO A 232 1.79 -7.38 -26.67
C PRO A 232 1.60 -5.85 -26.63
N TRP A 233 2.28 -5.15 -25.72
CA TRP A 233 2.30 -3.67 -25.67
C TRP A 233 2.75 -3.02 -26.98
N THR A 234 3.54 -3.74 -27.78
CA THR A 234 4.02 -3.26 -29.09
C THR A 234 2.90 -3.00 -30.08
N THR A 235 1.73 -3.62 -29.91
CA THR A 235 0.56 -3.44 -30.79
C THR A 235 -0.06 -2.05 -30.69
N ILE A 236 0.11 -1.37 -29.55
CA ILE A 236 -0.45 -0.04 -29.30
C ILE A 236 0.60 1.07 -29.34
N VAL A 237 1.86 0.74 -29.68
CA VAL A 237 2.91 1.73 -29.89
C VAL A 237 2.59 2.53 -31.16
N PRO A 238 2.39 3.85 -31.08
CA PRO A 238 2.08 4.64 -32.27
C PRO A 238 3.30 4.74 -33.18
N GLU A 239 3.05 4.73 -34.50
CA GLU A 239 4.11 5.03 -35.45
C GLU A 239 4.63 6.45 -35.27
N LEU A 240 5.94 6.59 -35.31
CA LEU A 240 6.61 7.88 -35.20
C LEU A 240 6.22 8.77 -36.38
N LYS A 241 5.32 9.72 -36.17
CA LYS A 241 5.01 10.74 -37.18
C LYS A 241 6.18 11.72 -37.28
N ASN A 242 7.06 11.47 -38.23
CA ASN A 242 8.22 12.35 -38.51
C ASN A 242 7.71 13.65 -39.12
N SER A 243 7.41 14.64 -38.29
CA SER A 243 7.14 16.01 -38.71
C SER A 243 8.47 16.69 -38.95
N ARG A 244 8.83 17.00 -40.20
CA ARG A 244 10.04 17.73 -40.59
C ARG A 244 10.16 19.13 -39.95
N GLU A 245 9.11 19.58 -39.28
CA GLU A 245 8.97 20.88 -38.64
C GLU A 245 9.26 20.89 -37.12
N MET A 246 9.35 19.70 -36.47
CA MET A 246 9.64 19.63 -35.04
C MET A 246 11.15 19.62 -34.78
N LEU A 247 11.57 20.45 -33.80
CA LEU A 247 12.95 20.42 -33.31
C LEU A 247 13.20 19.05 -32.62
N PHE A 248 14.37 18.47 -32.87
CA PHE A 248 14.75 17.16 -32.32
C PHE A 248 14.62 17.11 -30.79
N SER A 249 14.86 18.24 -30.10
CA SER A 249 14.70 18.37 -28.64
C SER A 249 13.25 18.32 -28.13
N GLN A 250 12.27 18.45 -29.04
CA GLN A 250 10.82 18.40 -28.71
C GLN A 250 10.19 17.05 -29.09
N LEU A 251 10.98 16.18 -29.74
CA LEU A 251 10.51 14.87 -30.18
C LEU A 251 10.43 13.93 -28.96
N SER A 252 9.22 13.57 -28.55
CA SER A 252 8.98 12.50 -27.59
C SER A 252 8.64 11.23 -28.35
N VAL A 253 9.41 10.16 -28.17
CA VAL A 253 9.17 8.86 -28.79
C VAL A 253 8.52 7.95 -27.76
N GLU A 254 7.29 7.55 -28.03
CA GLU A 254 6.61 6.56 -27.20
C GLU A 254 7.18 5.17 -27.49
N THR A 255 7.49 4.46 -26.43
CA THR A 255 7.98 3.07 -26.48
C THR A 255 7.00 2.17 -25.73
N ALA A 256 7.11 0.86 -25.93
CA ALA A 256 6.30 -0.10 -25.15
C ALA A 256 6.46 0.13 -23.63
N ASP A 257 7.67 0.51 -23.17
CA ASP A 257 7.95 0.81 -21.75
C ASP A 257 7.21 2.05 -21.25
N THR A 258 7.21 3.14 -22.02
CA THR A 258 6.49 4.36 -21.63
C THR A 258 4.98 4.14 -21.64
N ILE A 259 4.46 3.44 -22.62
CA ILE A 259 3.03 3.15 -22.74
C ILE A 259 2.54 2.29 -21.58
N ARG A 260 3.25 1.21 -21.25
CA ARG A 260 2.85 0.35 -20.13
C ARG A 260 2.87 1.08 -18.79
N LEU A 261 3.87 1.93 -18.54
CA LEU A 261 3.94 2.72 -17.32
C LEU A 261 2.83 3.77 -17.26
N THR A 262 2.54 4.44 -18.38
CA THR A 262 1.41 5.38 -18.49
C THR A 262 0.07 4.67 -18.28
N TYR A 263 -0.11 3.48 -18.83
CA TYR A 263 -1.33 2.68 -18.63
C TYR A 263 -1.54 2.36 -17.15
N LEU A 264 -0.51 1.82 -16.49
CA LEU A 264 -0.58 1.51 -15.05
C LEU A 264 -0.83 2.78 -14.21
N MET A 265 -0.16 3.88 -14.52
CA MET A 265 -0.41 5.17 -13.87
C MET A 265 -1.87 5.58 -14.00
N ASN A 266 -2.43 5.49 -15.21
CA ASN A 266 -3.81 5.88 -15.48
C ASN A 266 -4.82 5.03 -14.71
N LEU A 267 -4.59 3.71 -14.53
CA LEU A 267 -5.42 2.86 -13.68
C LEU A 267 -5.51 3.41 -12.24
N TYR A 268 -4.39 3.85 -11.67
CA TYR A 268 -4.38 4.42 -10.32
C TYR A 268 -5.02 5.81 -10.26
N VAL A 269 -4.66 6.69 -11.21
CA VAL A 269 -5.13 8.09 -11.22
C VAL A 269 -6.64 8.17 -11.40
N LYS A 270 -7.22 7.39 -12.31
CA LYS A 270 -8.69 7.31 -12.51
C LYS A 270 -9.43 6.97 -11.22
N HIS A 271 -8.86 6.14 -10.38
CA HIS A 271 -9.44 5.74 -9.10
C HIS A 271 -8.92 6.55 -7.90
N ARG A 272 -8.30 7.72 -8.15
CA ARG A 272 -7.75 8.63 -7.12
C ARG A 272 -6.81 7.94 -6.14
N LYS A 273 -6.05 6.96 -6.62
CA LYS A 273 -5.02 6.26 -5.84
C LYS A 273 -3.66 6.90 -6.08
N LEU A 274 -2.80 6.86 -5.07
CA LEU A 274 -1.45 7.40 -5.16
C LEU A 274 -0.54 6.48 -6.00
N VAL A 275 0.28 7.09 -6.84
CA VAL A 275 1.34 6.41 -7.60
C VAL A 275 2.68 7.03 -7.24
N LEU A 276 3.68 6.20 -7.04
CA LEU A 276 5.05 6.63 -6.75
C LEU A 276 6.01 6.05 -7.79
N PHE A 277 6.60 6.92 -8.62
CA PHE A 277 7.69 6.56 -9.51
C PHE A 277 9.04 6.73 -8.81
N VAL A 278 9.76 5.63 -8.63
CA VAL A 278 11.08 5.61 -8.00
C VAL A 278 12.14 5.32 -9.07
N GLY A 279 13.21 6.10 -9.08
CA GLY A 279 14.33 5.91 -10.01
C GLY A 279 15.33 7.05 -9.87
N THR A 280 16.55 6.85 -10.38
CA THR A 280 17.63 7.85 -10.40
C THR A 280 17.24 9.06 -11.27
N ALA A 281 17.99 10.16 -11.17
CA ALA A 281 17.79 11.31 -12.04
C ALA A 281 18.04 10.92 -13.52
N GLY A 282 17.26 11.47 -14.44
CA GLY A 282 17.41 11.21 -15.88
C GLY A 282 16.77 9.92 -16.40
N THR A 283 16.04 9.15 -15.60
CA THR A 283 15.37 7.89 -16.03
C THR A 283 14.03 8.10 -16.74
N GLY A 284 13.67 9.31 -17.13
CA GLY A 284 12.44 9.59 -17.88
C GLY A 284 11.16 9.61 -17.06
N LYS A 285 11.21 9.67 -15.71
CA LYS A 285 10.00 9.70 -14.86
C LYS A 285 9.02 10.80 -15.27
N THR A 286 9.51 11.99 -15.59
CA THR A 286 8.67 13.13 -16.01
C THR A 286 8.04 12.91 -17.39
N ASN A 287 8.68 12.13 -18.26
CA ASN A 287 8.14 11.86 -19.59
C ASN A 287 6.97 10.87 -19.58
N VAL A 288 6.81 10.10 -18.50
CA VAL A 288 5.70 9.18 -18.30
C VAL A 288 4.48 9.88 -17.69
N MET A 289 4.70 10.99 -16.99
CA MET A 289 3.64 11.81 -16.38
C MET A 289 3.00 12.76 -17.39
#